data_8d6e61df339819348cce409fd2796e0b
#
_entry.id   8d6e61df339819348cce409fd2796e0b
#
_cell.length_a   1.000
_cell.length_b   1.000
_cell.length_c   1.000
_cell.angle_alpha   90.00
_cell.angle_beta   90.00
_cell.angle_gamma   90.00
#
_symmetry.space_group_name_H-M   'P 1'
#
loop_
_entity.id
_entity.type
_entity.pdbx_description
1 polymer ?
#
loop_
_entity_poly.entity_id
_entity_poly.type
_entity_poly.pdbx_seq_one_letter_code
_entity_poly.pdbx_strand_id
1 'polypeptide(L)'
;MAKKKAAPKKKAAPKKNVSFEESLWDSANRLRGSVESSEYKHVVLSLIFLKFVSDKFEERKAALIAEGKQDYTDMVEFYTMQNVFYLPETSRWSHIQQHAKQDDIAIKIDSALTQVEKSNVSLKGALPDNYFSRLGLDGSKLSALIDAINNIDTVADKEEDVVGRVYEYFLGKFAASEGKLGGEFYTPKCIVNLIAEMIEPYKGKIYDPCCGSGGMFVQSLKFVQSHHGNTKDISVYGQEFTATTYKLAKMNLAVRGLSANLGEVPADTFFKDQHQDLKADYIMANPPFNQKDWRAADELTSDSRWDGYETPPTGNANYAWIMHMVSKLSANGVAGFVLANGSMSTNTTGEGAIRQKLVENDLVDCMIALPGQLFYTTQIPVCLWFLSKSKKANKQRGYRNREGETLFIDARQIGSMISRTQKELSEEDIAHIADTYHNWRSDKFKPEAEASDSVYSDEPGYCKSATLEEIRKHDFVLTPGRYVGAAALEDDGIPFETKMAEMTKTLYQQMEESAKLDEVIRKNLEVLGYGQ
;
A
#
# COMPACT_ATOMS: atom_id res chain seq x y z
N MET A 1 63.40 28.62 18.68
CA MET A 1 62.76 27.30 18.48
C MET A 1 61.34 27.40 18.93
N ALA A 2 60.38 27.52 17.98
CA ALA A 2 58.94 27.65 18.27
C ALA A 2 58.29 26.28 18.14
N LYS A 3 57.67 25.81 19.22
CA LYS A 3 56.91 24.54 19.24
C LYS A 3 55.58 24.71 18.47
N LYS A 4 55.43 23.98 17.35
CA LYS A 4 54.16 23.83 16.62
C LYS A 4 53.15 23.12 17.53
N LYS A 5 52.04 23.79 17.85
CA LYS A 5 50.85 23.16 18.48
C LYS A 5 50.18 22.23 17.47
N ALA A 6 50.00 20.97 17.86
CA ALA A 6 49.24 19.99 17.09
C ALA A 6 47.73 20.35 17.05
N ALA A 7 47.14 20.24 15.87
CA ALA A 7 45.71 20.47 15.67
C ALA A 7 44.88 19.36 16.35
N PRO A 8 43.68 19.66 16.89
CA PRO A 8 42.84 18.66 17.55
C PRO A 8 42.29 17.66 16.54
N LYS A 9 42.42 16.36 16.84
CA LYS A 9 41.82 15.26 16.08
C LYS A 9 40.30 15.44 16.07
N LYS A 10 39.69 15.54 14.90
CA LYS A 10 38.24 15.48 14.73
C LYS A 10 37.72 14.18 15.34
N LYS A 11 36.81 14.28 16.32
CA LYS A 11 36.06 13.12 16.85
C LYS A 11 35.30 12.48 15.68
N ALA A 12 35.48 11.19 15.48
CA ALA A 12 34.71 10.41 14.53
C ALA A 12 33.24 10.54 14.90
N ALA A 13 32.40 10.81 13.91
CA ALA A 13 30.96 10.82 14.08
C ALA A 13 30.49 9.43 14.60
N PRO A 14 29.48 9.36 15.48
CA PRO A 14 28.97 8.09 15.96
C PRO A 14 28.54 7.25 14.75
N LYS A 15 29.01 5.99 14.68
CA LYS A 15 28.55 5.02 13.68
C LYS A 15 27.02 4.91 13.86
N LYS A 16 26.25 5.28 12.83
CA LYS A 16 24.83 4.96 12.75
C LYS A 16 24.70 3.44 12.98
N ASN A 17 23.88 3.03 13.91
CA ASN A 17 23.42 1.64 13.97
C ASN A 17 22.60 1.41 12.70
N VAL A 18 23.20 0.75 11.72
CA VAL A 18 22.56 0.34 10.48
C VAL A 18 21.58 -0.78 10.85
N SER A 19 20.30 -0.66 10.48
CA SER A 19 19.35 -1.74 10.75
C SER A 19 19.78 -2.99 9.95
N PHE A 20 19.31 -4.14 10.42
CA PHE A 20 19.56 -5.40 9.74
C PHE A 20 19.05 -5.38 8.29
N GLU A 21 17.85 -4.83 8.09
CA GLU A 21 17.23 -4.68 6.77
C GLU A 21 18.05 -3.76 5.84
N GLU A 22 18.63 -2.70 6.39
CA GLU A 22 19.50 -1.78 5.62
C GLU A 22 20.82 -2.46 5.21
N SER A 23 21.40 -3.27 6.08
CA SER A 23 22.60 -4.06 5.78
C SER A 23 22.34 -5.10 4.69
N LEU A 24 21.17 -5.75 4.74
CA LEU A 24 20.76 -6.71 3.72
C LEU A 24 20.46 -6.03 2.38
N TRP A 25 19.83 -4.85 2.42
CA TRP A 25 19.61 -4.02 1.25
C TRP A 25 20.91 -3.61 0.57
N ASP A 26 21.94 -3.21 1.34
CA ASP A 26 23.23 -2.84 0.80
C ASP A 26 23.93 -4.02 0.14
N SER A 27 23.80 -5.23 0.70
CA SER A 27 24.33 -6.46 0.10
C SER A 27 23.61 -6.80 -1.20
N ALA A 28 22.30 -6.65 -1.19
CA ALA A 28 21.46 -6.84 -2.35
C ALA A 28 21.80 -5.82 -3.46
N ASN A 29 22.05 -4.56 -3.14
CA ASN A 29 22.40 -3.51 -4.11
C ASN A 29 23.69 -3.80 -4.89
N ARG A 30 24.55 -4.70 -4.44
CA ARG A 30 25.76 -5.12 -5.18
C ARG A 30 25.43 -5.88 -6.48
N LEU A 31 24.23 -6.44 -6.60
CA LEU A 31 23.72 -7.01 -7.86
C LEU A 31 23.23 -5.94 -8.85
N ARG A 32 22.99 -4.72 -8.40
CA ARG A 32 22.58 -3.61 -9.27
C ARG A 32 23.61 -3.39 -10.37
N GLY A 33 23.12 -3.28 -11.61
CA GLY A 33 23.97 -3.15 -12.80
C GLY A 33 24.34 -4.48 -13.46
N SER A 34 24.00 -5.63 -12.83
CA SER A 34 24.09 -6.95 -13.49
C SER A 34 22.74 -7.42 -14.04
N VAL A 35 21.64 -6.82 -13.58
CA VAL A 35 20.25 -7.14 -13.95
C VAL A 35 19.44 -5.85 -13.98
N GLU A 36 18.38 -5.80 -14.78
CA GLU A 36 17.42 -4.70 -14.77
C GLU A 36 16.76 -4.56 -13.38
N SER A 37 16.40 -3.33 -13.00
CA SER A 37 15.83 -3.04 -11.68
C SER A 37 14.55 -3.83 -11.40
N SER A 38 13.72 -4.04 -12.41
CA SER A 38 12.48 -4.81 -12.34
C SER A 38 12.70 -6.29 -12.04
N GLU A 39 13.79 -6.88 -12.55
CA GLU A 39 14.14 -8.30 -12.38
C GLU A 39 14.83 -8.57 -11.03
N TYR A 40 15.63 -7.59 -10.59
CA TYR A 40 16.44 -7.71 -9.39
C TYR A 40 15.62 -8.00 -8.10
N LYS A 41 14.44 -7.38 -7.95
CA LYS A 41 13.55 -7.61 -6.79
C LYS A 41 13.13 -9.08 -6.68
N HIS A 42 12.85 -9.72 -7.80
CA HIS A 42 12.42 -11.12 -7.84
C HIS A 42 13.54 -12.07 -7.43
N VAL A 43 14.79 -11.77 -7.82
CA VAL A 43 15.98 -12.55 -7.39
C VAL A 43 16.09 -12.53 -5.86
N VAL A 44 16.08 -11.33 -5.27
CA VAL A 44 16.29 -11.17 -3.83
C VAL A 44 15.14 -11.76 -3.03
N LEU A 45 13.91 -11.46 -3.40
CA LEU A 45 12.72 -11.91 -2.66
C LEU A 45 12.52 -13.42 -2.76
N SER A 46 12.88 -14.06 -3.90
CA SER A 46 12.83 -15.52 -4.04
C SER A 46 13.86 -16.23 -3.16
N LEU A 47 15.07 -15.68 -3.02
CA LEU A 47 16.08 -16.25 -2.12
C LEU A 47 15.69 -16.06 -0.64
N ILE A 48 15.15 -14.91 -0.26
CA ILE A 48 14.64 -14.66 1.09
C ILE A 48 13.49 -15.64 1.39
N PHE A 49 12.57 -15.85 0.43
CA PHE A 49 11.51 -16.84 0.53
C PHE A 49 12.07 -18.24 0.77
N LEU A 50 13.03 -18.70 -0.06
CA LEU A 50 13.63 -20.02 0.05
C LEU A 50 14.33 -20.23 1.40
N LYS A 51 15.07 -19.22 1.87
CA LYS A 51 15.71 -19.26 3.20
C LYS A 51 14.68 -19.45 4.30
N PHE A 52 13.62 -18.62 4.30
CA PHE A 52 12.58 -18.67 5.32
C PHE A 52 11.84 -20.00 5.35
N VAL A 53 11.36 -20.49 4.20
CA VAL A 53 10.61 -21.75 4.17
C VAL A 53 11.50 -22.93 4.56
N SER A 54 12.81 -22.85 4.26
CA SER A 54 13.79 -23.86 4.68
C SER A 54 13.98 -23.85 6.20
N ASP A 55 14.12 -22.69 6.81
CA ASP A 55 14.30 -22.59 8.26
C ASP A 55 13.06 -23.08 9.02
N LYS A 56 11.86 -22.73 8.55
CA LYS A 56 10.59 -23.23 9.10
C LYS A 56 10.44 -24.76 8.94
N PHE A 57 10.88 -25.28 7.81
CA PHE A 57 10.94 -26.73 7.59
C PHE A 57 11.87 -27.43 8.59
N GLU A 58 13.10 -26.93 8.78
CA GLU A 58 14.06 -27.53 9.71
C GLU A 58 13.59 -27.41 11.17
N GLU A 59 12.96 -26.27 11.57
CA GLU A 59 12.34 -26.10 12.87
C GLU A 59 11.26 -27.18 13.11
N ARG A 60 10.35 -27.37 12.14
CA ARG A 60 9.30 -28.39 12.23
C ARG A 60 9.85 -29.81 12.26
N LYS A 61 10.86 -30.09 11.42
CA LYS A 61 11.55 -31.39 11.40
C LYS A 61 12.17 -31.70 12.75
N ALA A 62 12.87 -30.75 13.35
CA ALA A 62 13.46 -30.90 14.68
C ALA A 62 12.37 -31.16 15.75
N ALA A 63 11.25 -30.48 15.68
CA ALA A 63 10.11 -30.70 16.57
C ALA A 63 9.53 -32.12 16.42
N LEU A 64 9.37 -32.64 15.20
CA LEU A 64 8.91 -34.02 14.97
C LEU A 64 9.87 -35.04 15.57
N ILE A 65 11.18 -34.83 15.45
CA ILE A 65 12.19 -35.71 16.05
C ILE A 65 12.07 -35.64 17.60
N ALA A 66 11.95 -34.47 18.18
CA ALA A 66 11.77 -34.28 19.62
C ALA A 66 10.46 -34.90 20.15
N GLU A 67 9.41 -34.96 19.32
CA GLU A 67 8.15 -35.65 19.62
C GLU A 67 8.24 -37.17 19.48
N GLY A 68 9.40 -37.75 19.12
CA GLY A 68 9.58 -39.17 18.88
C GLY A 68 8.96 -39.67 17.55
N LYS A 69 8.77 -38.76 16.60
CA LYS A 69 8.10 -39.02 15.30
C LYS A 69 9.08 -38.99 14.13
N GLN A 70 10.27 -39.58 14.28
CA GLN A 70 11.32 -39.56 13.23
C GLN A 70 10.84 -40.19 11.91
N ASP A 71 10.01 -41.24 11.99
CA ASP A 71 9.51 -41.96 10.80
C ASP A 71 8.56 -41.11 9.93
N TYR A 72 8.08 -39.99 10.45
CA TYR A 72 7.16 -39.07 9.78
C TYR A 72 7.84 -37.82 9.18
N THR A 73 9.17 -37.71 9.33
CA THR A 73 9.93 -36.53 8.85
C THR A 73 9.94 -36.35 7.34
N ASP A 74 9.60 -37.36 6.58
CA ASP A 74 9.49 -37.33 5.11
C ASP A 74 8.04 -37.29 4.60
N MET A 75 7.05 -37.18 5.50
CA MET A 75 5.64 -37.09 5.17
C MET A 75 5.16 -35.66 5.09
N VAL A 76 4.72 -35.22 3.91
CA VAL A 76 4.29 -33.85 3.60
C VAL A 76 3.18 -33.36 4.54
N GLU A 77 2.26 -34.24 4.91
CA GLU A 77 1.08 -33.95 5.72
C GLU A 77 1.44 -33.41 7.11
N PHE A 78 2.52 -33.91 7.73
CA PHE A 78 2.98 -33.48 9.05
C PHE A 78 3.55 -32.06 9.08
N TYR A 79 3.87 -31.51 7.92
CA TYR A 79 4.28 -30.11 7.74
C TYR A 79 3.08 -29.23 7.38
N THR A 80 2.29 -29.64 6.38
CA THR A 80 1.16 -28.85 5.90
C THR A 80 0.07 -28.66 6.96
N MET A 81 -0.16 -29.64 7.85
CA MET A 81 -1.06 -29.50 9.01
C MET A 81 -0.67 -28.34 9.96
N GLN A 82 0.59 -27.94 9.95
CA GLN A 82 1.12 -26.83 10.75
C GLN A 82 1.42 -25.58 9.90
N ASN A 83 0.88 -25.51 8.68
CA ASN A 83 1.16 -24.45 7.70
C ASN A 83 2.66 -24.27 7.39
N VAL A 84 3.43 -25.37 7.43
CA VAL A 84 4.83 -25.42 7.04
C VAL A 84 4.95 -26.09 5.67
N PHE A 85 5.75 -25.51 4.78
CA PHE A 85 6.02 -26.11 3.46
C PHE A 85 7.01 -27.26 3.59
N TYR A 86 6.76 -28.34 2.85
CA TYR A 86 7.68 -29.46 2.76
C TYR A 86 8.82 -29.15 1.77
N LEU A 87 10.07 -29.39 2.17
CA LEU A 87 11.24 -29.15 1.34
C LEU A 87 12.03 -30.45 1.10
N PRO A 88 12.12 -30.94 -0.16
CA PRO A 88 13.08 -31.95 -0.55
C PRO A 88 14.52 -31.56 -0.18
N GLU A 89 15.40 -32.50 0.03
CA GLU A 89 16.76 -32.27 0.53
C GLU A 89 17.55 -31.29 -0.34
N THR A 90 17.48 -31.42 -1.67
CA THR A 90 18.17 -30.54 -2.63
C THR A 90 17.57 -29.13 -2.70
N SER A 91 16.42 -28.90 -2.06
CA SER A 91 15.74 -27.59 -2.01
C SER A 91 15.96 -26.85 -0.70
N ARG A 92 16.66 -27.47 0.28
CA ARG A 92 16.93 -26.84 1.57
C ARG A 92 18.01 -25.79 1.46
N TRP A 93 17.91 -24.75 2.28
CA TRP A 93 18.87 -23.66 2.28
C TRP A 93 20.31 -24.13 2.52
N SER A 94 20.52 -25.13 3.39
CA SER A 94 21.81 -25.74 3.64
C SER A 94 22.46 -26.30 2.37
N HIS A 95 21.67 -26.95 1.49
CA HIS A 95 22.16 -27.45 0.20
C HIS A 95 22.56 -26.28 -0.72
N ILE A 96 21.75 -25.26 -0.83
CA ILE A 96 22.05 -24.05 -1.64
C ILE A 96 23.33 -23.37 -1.14
N GLN A 97 23.46 -23.19 0.17
CA GLN A 97 24.63 -22.56 0.79
C GLN A 97 25.91 -23.36 0.54
N GLN A 98 25.89 -24.69 0.67
CA GLN A 98 27.04 -25.54 0.41
C GLN A 98 27.54 -25.44 -1.04
N HIS A 99 26.64 -25.16 -1.98
CA HIS A 99 26.93 -25.10 -3.41
C HIS A 99 27.03 -23.63 -3.93
N ALA A 100 26.96 -22.63 -3.07
CA ALA A 100 26.86 -21.20 -3.43
C ALA A 100 28.00 -20.72 -4.34
N LYS A 101 29.18 -21.32 -4.27
CA LYS A 101 30.37 -20.94 -5.05
C LYS A 101 30.56 -21.75 -6.35
N GLN A 102 29.64 -22.65 -6.68
CA GLN A 102 29.70 -23.46 -7.90
C GLN A 102 29.11 -22.69 -9.08
N ASP A 103 29.63 -22.93 -10.27
CA ASP A 103 29.21 -22.25 -11.51
C ASP A 103 27.74 -22.53 -11.87
N ASP A 104 27.17 -23.65 -11.41
CA ASP A 104 25.80 -24.06 -11.65
C ASP A 104 24.80 -23.64 -10.56
N ILE A 105 25.21 -22.75 -9.65
CA ILE A 105 24.36 -22.33 -8.52
C ILE A 105 23.01 -21.77 -8.97
N ALA A 106 22.95 -21.02 -10.07
CA ALA A 106 21.70 -20.50 -10.62
C ALA A 106 20.73 -21.62 -10.99
N ILE A 107 21.23 -22.70 -11.62
CA ILE A 107 20.42 -23.88 -11.99
C ILE A 107 19.94 -24.61 -10.73
N LYS A 108 20.77 -24.73 -9.71
CA LYS A 108 20.39 -25.33 -8.42
C LYS A 108 19.28 -24.56 -7.72
N ILE A 109 19.33 -23.23 -7.73
CA ILE A 109 18.28 -22.39 -7.15
C ILE A 109 16.96 -22.60 -7.92
N ASP A 110 16.99 -22.54 -9.26
CA ASP A 110 15.80 -22.78 -10.08
C ASP A 110 15.20 -24.17 -9.82
N SER A 111 16.05 -25.20 -9.73
CA SER A 111 15.62 -26.56 -9.39
C SER A 111 15.01 -26.63 -7.99
N ALA A 112 15.60 -25.97 -7.00
CA ALA A 112 15.10 -25.93 -5.64
C ALA A 112 13.71 -25.30 -5.58
N LEU A 113 13.51 -24.13 -6.20
CA LEU A 113 12.22 -23.45 -6.26
C LEU A 113 11.15 -24.31 -6.95
N THR A 114 11.49 -24.93 -8.08
CA THR A 114 10.59 -25.84 -8.81
C THR A 114 10.18 -27.05 -7.96
N GLN A 115 11.11 -27.63 -7.20
CA GLN A 115 10.82 -28.78 -6.33
C GLN A 115 9.95 -28.37 -5.13
N VAL A 116 10.21 -27.21 -4.52
CA VAL A 116 9.36 -26.66 -3.45
C VAL A 116 7.93 -26.45 -3.94
N GLU A 117 7.76 -25.89 -5.14
CA GLU A 117 6.44 -25.70 -5.74
C GLU A 117 5.71 -27.02 -5.99
N LYS A 118 6.42 -28.01 -6.57
CA LYS A 118 5.84 -29.34 -6.85
C LYS A 118 5.43 -30.10 -5.59
N SER A 119 6.17 -29.92 -4.50
CA SER A 119 5.90 -30.60 -3.23
C SER A 119 4.78 -29.94 -2.42
N ASN A 120 4.35 -28.72 -2.79
CA ASN A 120 3.37 -27.94 -2.04
C ASN A 120 2.29 -27.37 -2.97
N VAL A 121 1.12 -27.99 -2.98
CA VAL A 121 0.00 -27.62 -3.87
C VAL A 121 -0.40 -26.15 -3.73
N SER A 122 -0.34 -25.59 -2.53
CA SER A 122 -0.67 -24.18 -2.26
C SER A 122 0.28 -23.17 -2.93
N LEU A 123 1.48 -23.62 -3.31
CA LEU A 123 2.47 -22.79 -4.02
C LEU A 123 2.38 -22.91 -5.55
N LYS A 124 1.45 -23.68 -6.10
CA LYS A 124 1.33 -23.88 -7.55
C LYS A 124 1.24 -22.56 -8.30
N GLY A 125 2.18 -22.32 -9.23
CA GLY A 125 2.29 -21.08 -10.00
C GLY A 125 2.77 -19.87 -9.21
N ALA A 126 3.29 -20.07 -7.97
CA ALA A 126 3.77 -19.00 -7.11
C ALA A 126 5.25 -18.66 -7.32
N LEU A 127 6.07 -19.66 -7.63
CA LEU A 127 7.50 -19.47 -7.66
C LEU A 127 8.02 -19.17 -9.09
N PRO A 128 9.14 -18.45 -9.22
CA PRO A 128 9.78 -18.24 -10.51
C PRO A 128 10.25 -19.58 -11.11
N ASP A 129 10.07 -19.74 -12.42
CA ASP A 129 10.53 -20.92 -13.16
C ASP A 129 11.69 -20.55 -14.09
N ASN A 130 12.78 -21.31 -14.01
CA ASN A 130 14.00 -21.09 -14.81
C ASN A 130 14.48 -19.63 -14.83
N TYR A 131 14.36 -18.95 -13.71
CA TYR A 131 14.53 -17.50 -13.62
C TYR A 131 16.00 -17.11 -13.45
N PHE A 132 16.69 -17.74 -12.50
CA PHE A 132 18.08 -17.44 -12.16
C PHE A 132 19.04 -17.81 -13.28
N SER A 133 18.86 -18.99 -13.89
CA SER A 133 19.68 -19.45 -15.01
C SER A 133 19.54 -18.59 -16.26
N ARG A 134 18.33 -18.05 -16.51
CA ARG A 134 18.05 -17.17 -17.67
C ARG A 134 18.67 -15.80 -17.53
N LEU A 135 18.80 -15.26 -16.32
CA LEU A 135 19.32 -13.91 -16.09
C LEU A 135 20.83 -13.77 -16.28
N GLY A 136 21.58 -14.88 -16.40
CA GLY A 136 23.03 -14.84 -16.56
C GLY A 136 23.76 -14.11 -15.42
N LEU A 137 23.29 -14.27 -14.18
CA LEU A 137 23.83 -13.61 -13.02
C LEU A 137 25.29 -14.00 -12.77
N ASP A 138 26.12 -13.01 -12.39
CA ASP A 138 27.47 -13.24 -11.93
C ASP A 138 27.47 -14.14 -10.67
N GLY A 139 28.07 -15.33 -10.77
CA GLY A 139 28.09 -16.33 -9.70
C GLY A 139 28.71 -15.82 -8.41
N SER A 140 29.71 -14.94 -8.49
CA SER A 140 30.36 -14.38 -7.31
C SER A 140 29.45 -13.41 -6.54
N LYS A 141 28.67 -12.62 -7.28
CA LYS A 141 27.69 -11.70 -6.69
C LYS A 141 26.49 -12.47 -6.12
N LEU A 142 26.05 -13.53 -6.80
CA LEU A 142 24.98 -14.39 -6.32
C LEU A 142 25.39 -15.13 -5.03
N SER A 143 26.63 -15.63 -4.98
CA SER A 143 27.21 -16.24 -3.76
C SER A 143 27.25 -15.24 -2.60
N ALA A 144 27.71 -14.00 -2.85
CA ALA A 144 27.74 -12.95 -1.82
C ALA A 144 26.33 -12.58 -1.29
N LEU A 145 25.31 -12.62 -2.15
CA LEU A 145 23.91 -12.41 -1.74
C LEU A 145 23.42 -13.59 -0.89
N ILE A 146 23.71 -14.83 -1.27
CA ILE A 146 23.37 -16.03 -0.50
C ILE A 146 24.00 -15.96 0.89
N ASP A 147 25.28 -15.58 0.98
CA ASP A 147 25.99 -15.40 2.26
C ASP A 147 25.35 -14.30 3.14
N ALA A 148 24.93 -13.20 2.53
CA ALA A 148 24.24 -12.12 3.25
C ALA A 148 22.87 -12.57 3.79
N ILE A 149 22.10 -13.30 2.97
CA ILE A 149 20.79 -13.83 3.37
C ILE A 149 20.94 -14.93 4.43
N ASN A 150 22.01 -15.70 4.39
CA ASN A 150 22.27 -16.76 5.38
C ASN A 150 22.40 -16.19 6.81
N ASN A 151 22.84 -14.95 6.96
CA ASN A 151 22.98 -14.30 8.26
C ASN A 151 21.63 -13.78 8.82
N ILE A 152 20.52 -13.96 8.12
CA ILE A 152 19.18 -13.65 8.62
C ILE A 152 18.79 -14.72 9.63
N ASP A 153 18.58 -14.32 10.88
CA ASP A 153 17.93 -15.19 11.86
C ASP A 153 16.42 -15.08 11.70
N THR A 154 15.83 -16.08 11.07
CA THR A 154 14.39 -16.13 10.78
C THR A 154 13.58 -16.83 11.88
N VAL A 155 14.25 -17.36 12.91
CA VAL A 155 13.66 -18.21 13.94
C VAL A 155 13.73 -17.59 15.34
N ALA A 156 14.65 -16.65 15.60
CA ALA A 156 14.98 -16.15 16.94
C ALA A 156 13.84 -15.40 17.62
N ASP A 157 12.92 -14.80 16.89
CA ASP A 157 11.83 -14.01 17.45
C ASP A 157 10.48 -14.60 17.04
N LYS A 158 9.90 -15.42 17.93
CA LYS A 158 8.59 -16.08 17.68
C LYS A 158 7.41 -15.10 17.69
N GLU A 159 7.60 -13.90 18.22
CA GLU A 159 6.58 -12.85 18.33
C GLU A 159 6.62 -11.84 17.18
N GLU A 160 7.74 -11.68 16.48
CA GLU A 160 7.86 -10.77 15.35
C GLU A 160 7.87 -11.50 14.00
N ASP A 161 7.05 -11.02 13.05
CA ASP A 161 7.10 -11.39 11.63
C ASP A 161 8.35 -10.81 10.96
N VAL A 162 9.54 -11.30 11.34
CA VAL A 162 10.84 -10.82 10.82
C VAL A 162 10.88 -10.91 9.31
N VAL A 163 10.40 -12.01 8.74
CA VAL A 163 10.42 -12.23 7.28
C VAL A 163 9.44 -11.32 6.58
N GLY A 164 8.25 -11.17 7.12
CA GLY A 164 7.29 -10.22 6.59
C GLY A 164 7.81 -8.79 6.64
N ARG A 165 8.50 -8.40 7.71
CA ARG A 165 9.13 -7.09 7.84
C ARG A 165 10.25 -6.89 6.81
N VAL A 166 11.11 -7.87 6.60
CA VAL A 166 12.15 -7.85 5.56
C VAL A 166 11.49 -7.75 4.17
N TYR A 167 10.45 -8.54 3.92
CA TYR A 167 9.72 -8.53 2.65
C TYR A 167 9.11 -7.14 2.38
N GLU A 168 8.42 -6.55 3.36
CA GLU A 168 7.84 -5.21 3.27
C GLU A 168 8.90 -4.12 3.06
N TYR A 169 10.03 -4.22 3.77
CA TYR A 169 11.15 -3.30 3.62
C TYR A 169 11.70 -3.30 2.20
N PHE A 170 11.95 -4.50 1.64
CA PHE A 170 12.44 -4.64 0.28
C PHE A 170 11.45 -4.15 -0.76
N LEU A 171 10.16 -4.50 -0.62
CA LEU A 171 9.12 -3.99 -1.51
C LEU A 171 9.05 -2.46 -1.49
N GLY A 172 9.10 -1.83 -0.32
CA GLY A 172 9.15 -0.38 -0.18
C GLY A 172 10.39 0.25 -0.81
N LYS A 173 11.58 -0.35 -0.62
CA LYS A 173 12.84 0.12 -1.23
C LYS A 173 12.85 -0.03 -2.75
N PHE A 174 12.30 -1.13 -3.28
CA PHE A 174 12.16 -1.33 -4.73
C PHE A 174 11.19 -0.31 -5.32
N ALA A 175 10.02 -0.10 -4.71
CA ALA A 175 9.08 0.92 -5.13
C ALA A 175 9.72 2.32 -5.18
N ALA A 176 10.49 2.69 -4.15
CA ALA A 176 11.22 3.95 -4.12
C ALA A 176 12.30 4.06 -5.22
N SER A 177 12.91 2.94 -5.65
CA SER A 177 14.00 2.90 -6.63
C SER A 177 13.54 2.83 -8.08
N GLU A 178 12.38 2.22 -8.36
CA GLU A 178 11.84 2.03 -9.71
C GLU A 178 11.21 3.31 -10.31
N GLY A 179 10.86 4.28 -9.48
CA GLY A 179 10.35 5.58 -9.91
C GLY A 179 9.06 5.48 -10.74
N LYS A 180 8.78 6.51 -11.55
CA LYS A 180 7.54 6.66 -12.33
C LYS A 180 7.35 5.64 -13.48
N LEU A 181 8.37 4.90 -13.85
CA LEU A 181 8.36 4.01 -15.03
C LEU A 181 7.92 2.57 -14.74
N GLY A 182 7.89 2.16 -13.47
CA GLY A 182 7.61 0.77 -13.09
C GLY A 182 6.13 0.39 -12.97
N GLY A 183 5.19 1.34 -13.05
CA GLY A 183 3.73 1.06 -13.06
C GLY A 183 3.13 0.42 -11.80
N GLU A 184 3.94 -0.11 -10.92
CA GLU A 184 3.51 -0.78 -9.68
C GLU A 184 3.58 0.20 -8.50
N PHE A 185 2.44 0.79 -8.15
CA PHE A 185 2.33 1.64 -6.97
C PHE A 185 2.27 0.78 -5.70
N TYR A 186 3.38 0.67 -4.98
CA TYR A 186 3.35 0.13 -3.64
C TYR A 186 2.54 1.07 -2.73
N THR A 187 1.46 0.57 -2.17
CA THR A 187 0.63 1.38 -1.26
C THR A 187 1.33 1.54 0.09
N PRO A 188 1.57 2.76 0.56
CA PRO A 188 2.18 3.00 1.87
C PRO A 188 1.40 2.33 2.99
N LYS A 189 2.12 1.73 3.94
CA LYS A 189 1.53 0.99 5.06
C LYS A 189 0.52 1.84 5.85
N CYS A 190 0.81 3.11 6.09
CA CYS A 190 -0.09 4.01 6.83
C CYS A 190 -1.44 4.18 6.12
N ILE A 191 -1.48 4.23 4.78
CA ILE A 191 -2.73 4.31 4.01
C ILE A 191 -3.52 3.00 4.12
N VAL A 192 -2.83 1.86 4.00
CA VAL A 192 -3.50 0.55 4.11
C VAL A 192 -4.06 0.33 5.51
N ASN A 193 -3.30 0.72 6.54
CA ASN A 193 -3.76 0.67 7.92
C ASN A 193 -4.98 1.56 8.13
N LEU A 194 -4.95 2.80 7.63
CA LEU A 194 -6.09 3.70 7.72
C LEU A 194 -7.36 3.10 7.08
N ILE A 195 -7.23 2.52 5.88
CA ILE A 195 -8.37 1.84 5.23
C ILE A 195 -8.87 0.69 6.09
N ALA A 196 -7.97 -0.15 6.62
CA ALA A 196 -8.33 -1.30 7.46
C ALA A 196 -9.02 -0.85 8.77
N GLU A 197 -8.49 0.16 9.46
CA GLU A 197 -9.09 0.73 10.67
C GLU A 197 -10.50 1.28 10.38
N MET A 198 -10.71 1.92 9.23
CA MET A 198 -12.01 2.50 8.90
C MET A 198 -13.07 1.46 8.54
N ILE A 199 -12.73 0.40 7.79
CA ILE A 199 -13.74 -0.59 7.34
C ILE A 199 -13.87 -1.80 8.27
N GLU A 200 -12.90 -2.01 9.18
CA GLU A 200 -12.90 -3.06 10.21
C GLU A 200 -13.18 -4.47 9.67
N PRO A 201 -12.27 -5.07 8.87
CA PRO A 201 -12.51 -6.35 8.19
C PRO A 201 -12.33 -7.56 9.14
N TYR A 202 -13.13 -7.65 10.20
CA TYR A 202 -13.01 -8.72 11.20
C TYR A 202 -13.41 -10.10 10.70
N LYS A 203 -14.37 -10.18 9.77
CA LYS A 203 -15.00 -11.43 9.36
C LYS A 203 -15.67 -11.33 8.00
N GLY A 204 -15.43 -12.31 7.14
CA GLY A 204 -16.08 -12.41 5.83
C GLY A 204 -15.07 -12.41 4.67
N LYS A 205 -15.55 -12.02 3.50
CA LYS A 205 -14.78 -12.04 2.26
C LYS A 205 -14.13 -10.67 2.01
N ILE A 206 -12.80 -10.66 1.90
CA ILE A 206 -12.02 -9.47 1.54
C ILE A 206 -11.60 -9.62 0.08
N TYR A 207 -11.79 -8.58 -0.73
CA TYR A 207 -11.44 -8.59 -2.15
C TYR A 207 -10.60 -7.38 -2.54
N ASP A 208 -9.58 -7.62 -3.38
CA ASP A 208 -8.78 -6.60 -4.05
C ASP A 208 -8.67 -6.94 -5.55
N PRO A 209 -9.30 -6.16 -6.45
CA PRO A 209 -9.31 -6.42 -7.88
C PRO A 209 -7.98 -6.14 -8.59
N CYS A 210 -7.02 -5.53 -7.91
CA CYS A 210 -5.70 -5.13 -8.43
C CYS A 210 -4.64 -5.25 -7.33
N CYS A 211 -4.53 -6.46 -6.76
CA CYS A 211 -3.92 -6.68 -5.45
C CYS A 211 -2.40 -6.45 -5.38
N GLY A 212 -1.75 -6.21 -6.50
CA GLY A 212 -0.30 -5.98 -6.52
C GLY A 212 0.46 -7.10 -5.82
N SER A 213 1.31 -6.75 -4.89
CA SER A 213 2.05 -7.71 -4.05
C SER A 213 1.25 -8.28 -2.86
N GLY A 214 -0.05 -8.01 -2.77
CA GLY A 214 -0.92 -8.50 -1.69
C GLY A 214 -0.84 -7.69 -0.38
N GLY A 215 -0.35 -6.46 -0.44
CA GLY A 215 -0.15 -5.62 0.75
C GLY A 215 -1.44 -5.32 1.52
N MET A 216 -2.57 -5.11 0.82
CA MET A 216 -3.88 -4.89 1.45
C MET A 216 -4.30 -6.09 2.32
N PHE A 217 -4.09 -7.30 1.83
CA PHE A 217 -4.44 -8.52 2.57
C PHE A 217 -3.59 -8.71 3.82
N VAL A 218 -2.29 -8.42 3.72
CA VAL A 218 -1.35 -8.52 4.84
C VAL A 218 -1.78 -7.58 5.97
N GLN A 219 -2.15 -6.35 5.66
CA GLN A 219 -2.57 -5.39 6.68
C GLN A 219 -3.95 -5.73 7.25
N SER A 220 -4.89 -6.24 6.43
CA SER A 220 -6.17 -6.76 6.93
C SER A 220 -5.97 -7.88 7.96
N LEU A 221 -5.00 -8.79 7.70
CA LEU A 221 -4.67 -9.84 8.67
C LEU A 221 -4.08 -9.27 9.96
N LYS A 222 -3.14 -8.32 9.84
CA LYS A 222 -2.54 -7.64 11.01
C LYS A 222 -3.60 -6.91 11.83
N PHE A 223 -4.55 -6.23 11.16
CA PHE A 223 -5.70 -5.61 11.81
C PHE A 223 -6.50 -6.62 12.65
N VAL A 224 -6.88 -7.75 12.05
CA VAL A 224 -7.61 -8.80 12.78
C VAL A 224 -6.82 -9.32 13.98
N GLN A 225 -5.51 -9.54 13.84
CA GLN A 225 -4.63 -10.02 14.91
C GLN A 225 -4.49 -9.00 16.03
N SER A 226 -4.27 -7.72 15.73
CA SER A 226 -4.12 -6.66 16.74
C SER A 226 -5.40 -6.41 17.55
N HIS A 227 -6.56 -6.70 16.94
CA HIS A 227 -7.87 -6.60 17.61
C HIS A 227 -8.37 -7.93 18.18
N HIS A 228 -7.47 -8.91 18.40
CA HIS A 228 -7.79 -10.22 18.99
C HIS A 228 -8.85 -11.02 18.21
N GLY A 229 -9.00 -10.74 16.91
CA GLY A 229 -9.89 -11.47 16.02
C GLY A 229 -9.28 -12.81 15.57
N ASN A 230 -10.11 -13.65 14.95
CA ASN A 230 -9.67 -14.93 14.40
C ASN A 230 -9.41 -14.79 12.89
N THR A 231 -8.16 -14.90 12.48
CA THR A 231 -7.78 -14.79 11.06
C THR A 231 -8.40 -15.86 10.16
N LYS A 232 -8.91 -16.97 10.71
CA LYS A 232 -9.64 -18.01 9.98
C LYS A 232 -11.04 -17.58 9.59
N ASP A 233 -11.57 -16.50 10.18
CA ASP A 233 -12.90 -15.99 9.87
C ASP A 233 -12.91 -15.09 8.62
N ILE A 234 -11.74 -14.79 8.04
CA ILE A 234 -11.60 -14.04 6.79
C ILE A 234 -11.22 -14.97 5.63
N SER A 235 -11.78 -14.68 4.46
CA SER A 235 -11.44 -15.32 3.18
C SER A 235 -10.96 -14.26 2.21
N VAL A 236 -9.77 -14.45 1.67
CA VAL A 236 -9.09 -13.45 0.83
C VAL A 236 -9.24 -13.83 -0.64
N TYR A 237 -9.67 -12.86 -1.43
CA TYR A 237 -9.80 -12.94 -2.89
C TYR A 237 -9.07 -11.78 -3.54
N GLY A 238 -8.37 -12.04 -4.62
CA GLY A 238 -7.65 -10.99 -5.33
C GLY A 238 -7.48 -11.32 -6.80
N GLN A 239 -7.07 -10.31 -7.55
CA GLN A 239 -6.66 -10.48 -8.92
C GLN A 239 -5.51 -9.54 -9.25
N GLU A 240 -4.56 -10.00 -10.07
CA GLU A 240 -3.41 -9.24 -10.50
C GLU A 240 -3.14 -9.52 -11.98
N PHE A 241 -2.86 -8.45 -12.72
CA PHE A 241 -2.61 -8.52 -14.17
C PHE A 241 -1.20 -9.00 -14.49
N THR A 242 -0.20 -8.48 -13.78
CA THR A 242 1.21 -8.71 -14.09
C THR A 242 1.68 -10.05 -13.53
N ALA A 243 2.18 -10.95 -14.40
CA ALA A 243 2.57 -12.31 -14.03
C ALA A 243 3.63 -12.35 -12.91
N THR A 244 4.61 -11.47 -12.93
CA THR A 244 5.67 -11.38 -11.91
C THR A 244 5.13 -10.91 -10.58
N THR A 245 4.25 -9.91 -10.59
CA THR A 245 3.60 -9.35 -9.39
C THR A 245 2.61 -10.35 -8.78
N TYR A 246 1.87 -11.08 -9.62
CA TYR A 246 1.00 -12.17 -9.17
C TYR A 246 1.77 -13.26 -8.40
N LYS A 247 2.95 -13.69 -8.91
CA LYS A 247 3.82 -14.64 -8.20
C LYS A 247 4.33 -14.05 -6.88
N LEU A 248 4.72 -12.77 -6.91
CA LEU A 248 5.17 -12.05 -5.72
C LEU A 248 4.07 -11.99 -4.64
N ALA A 249 2.82 -11.71 -5.03
CA ALA A 249 1.68 -11.75 -4.12
C ALA A 249 1.51 -13.14 -3.48
N LYS A 250 1.54 -14.19 -4.29
CA LYS A 250 1.45 -15.57 -3.79
C LYS A 250 2.56 -15.89 -2.78
N MET A 251 3.81 -15.56 -3.09
CA MET A 251 4.92 -15.75 -2.15
C MET A 251 4.73 -14.95 -0.86
N ASN A 252 4.35 -13.68 -0.98
CA ASN A 252 4.14 -12.78 0.15
C ASN A 252 3.06 -13.30 1.12
N LEU A 253 1.97 -13.82 0.57
CA LEU A 253 0.86 -14.37 1.35
C LEU A 253 1.24 -15.75 1.95
N ALA A 254 1.92 -16.58 1.18
CA ALA A 254 2.37 -17.90 1.60
C ALA A 254 3.34 -17.84 2.80
N VAL A 255 4.30 -16.90 2.78
CA VAL A 255 5.23 -16.65 3.90
C VAL A 255 4.50 -16.39 5.22
N ARG A 256 3.32 -15.79 5.16
CA ARG A 256 2.50 -15.45 6.33
C ARG A 256 1.43 -16.50 6.65
N GLY A 257 1.46 -17.64 5.94
CA GLY A 257 0.45 -18.69 6.12
C GLY A 257 -0.96 -18.27 5.70
N LEU A 258 -1.08 -17.21 4.87
CA LEU A 258 -2.35 -16.73 4.35
C LEU A 258 -2.75 -17.51 3.11
N SER A 259 -3.88 -18.20 3.19
CA SER A 259 -4.55 -18.78 2.01
C SER A 259 -5.38 -17.70 1.31
N ALA A 260 -5.04 -17.42 0.05
CA ALA A 260 -5.76 -16.45 -0.77
C ALA A 260 -6.11 -17.05 -2.13
N ASN A 261 -7.32 -16.77 -2.60
CA ASN A 261 -7.73 -17.07 -3.97
C ASN A 261 -7.42 -15.86 -4.86
N LEU A 262 -6.28 -15.89 -5.56
CA LEU A 262 -5.86 -14.84 -6.49
C LEU A 262 -6.28 -15.13 -7.95
N GLY A 263 -7.20 -16.08 -8.16
CA GLY A 263 -7.50 -16.63 -9.46
C GLY A 263 -6.48 -17.69 -9.91
N GLU A 264 -6.73 -18.32 -11.04
CA GLU A 264 -5.89 -19.40 -11.56
C GLU A 264 -4.62 -18.87 -12.23
N VAL A 265 -4.71 -17.71 -12.88
CA VAL A 265 -3.64 -17.11 -13.67
C VAL A 265 -3.64 -15.59 -13.47
N PRO A 266 -2.51 -14.90 -13.74
CA PRO A 266 -2.52 -13.45 -13.85
C PRO A 266 -3.46 -13.02 -14.98
N ALA A 267 -4.33 -12.05 -14.73
CA ALA A 267 -5.33 -11.64 -15.70
C ALA A 267 -5.83 -10.21 -15.48
N ASP A 268 -6.22 -9.56 -16.57
CA ASP A 268 -6.89 -8.27 -16.54
C ASP A 268 -8.28 -8.40 -15.91
N THR A 269 -8.55 -7.61 -14.89
CA THR A 269 -9.79 -7.64 -14.11
C THR A 269 -11.00 -7.20 -14.95
N PHE A 270 -10.82 -6.35 -15.93
CA PHE A 270 -11.90 -5.90 -16.79
C PHE A 270 -12.29 -6.93 -17.83
N PHE A 271 -11.30 -7.59 -18.45
CA PHE A 271 -11.50 -8.52 -19.57
C PHE A 271 -11.63 -9.99 -19.14
N LYS A 272 -11.01 -10.36 -18.02
CA LYS A 272 -11.03 -11.73 -17.51
C LYS A 272 -11.21 -11.74 -15.99
N ASP A 273 -12.40 -11.38 -15.55
CA ASP A 273 -12.78 -11.48 -14.14
C ASP A 273 -12.82 -12.96 -13.71
N GLN A 274 -11.90 -13.36 -12.84
CA GLN A 274 -11.80 -14.73 -12.34
C GLN A 274 -12.68 -14.98 -11.11
N HIS A 275 -13.37 -13.96 -10.61
CA HIS A 275 -14.25 -14.00 -9.44
C HIS A 275 -15.66 -13.53 -9.75
N GLN A 276 -16.25 -13.97 -10.88
CA GLN A 276 -17.50 -13.45 -11.43
C GLN A 276 -18.65 -13.44 -10.41
N ASP A 277 -18.81 -14.52 -9.65
CA ASP A 277 -19.89 -14.69 -8.67
C ASP A 277 -19.54 -14.16 -7.26
N LEU A 278 -18.35 -13.59 -7.09
CA LEU A 278 -17.93 -13.09 -5.80
C LEU A 278 -18.79 -11.90 -5.37
N LYS A 279 -19.34 -11.99 -4.16
CA LYS A 279 -19.87 -10.87 -3.40
C LYS A 279 -19.04 -10.72 -2.14
N ALA A 280 -18.28 -9.62 -2.07
CA ALA A 280 -17.34 -9.34 -1.00
C ALA A 280 -17.99 -8.51 0.11
N ASP A 281 -17.65 -8.82 1.34
CA ASP A 281 -18.08 -8.05 2.51
C ASP A 281 -17.21 -6.80 2.66
N TYR A 282 -15.94 -6.91 2.26
CA TYR A 282 -14.96 -5.81 2.29
C TYR A 282 -14.18 -5.77 0.98
N ILE A 283 -14.00 -4.58 0.43
CA ILE A 283 -13.08 -4.33 -0.68
C ILE A 283 -12.05 -3.32 -0.23
N MET A 284 -10.77 -3.66 -0.40
CA MET A 284 -9.63 -2.78 -0.15
C MET A 284 -8.77 -2.76 -1.40
N ALA A 285 -8.56 -1.58 -1.99
CA ALA A 285 -7.83 -1.51 -3.24
C ALA A 285 -7.04 -0.22 -3.42
N ASN A 286 -5.97 -0.31 -4.20
CA ASN A 286 -5.25 0.84 -4.74
C ASN A 286 -5.11 0.65 -6.26
N PRO A 287 -6.17 0.94 -7.05
CA PRO A 287 -6.11 0.73 -8.50
C PRO A 287 -5.11 1.68 -9.17
N PRO A 288 -4.62 1.35 -10.37
CA PRO A 288 -3.77 2.22 -11.15
C PRO A 288 -4.42 3.59 -11.39
N PHE A 289 -3.71 4.69 -11.03
CA PHE A 289 -4.28 6.04 -11.13
C PHE A 289 -4.36 6.51 -12.56
N ASN A 290 -5.53 6.99 -12.97
CA ASN A 290 -5.76 7.62 -14.27
C ASN A 290 -5.28 6.75 -15.44
N GLN A 291 -5.49 5.43 -15.37
CA GLN A 291 -5.12 4.47 -16.40
C GLN A 291 -5.84 4.83 -17.70
N LYS A 292 -5.06 5.13 -18.75
CA LYS A 292 -5.55 5.47 -20.08
C LYS A 292 -5.61 4.22 -20.95
N ASP A 293 -6.44 4.29 -22.00
CA ASP A 293 -6.54 3.27 -23.03
C ASP A 293 -6.75 1.86 -22.48
N TRP A 294 -7.53 1.77 -21.37
CA TRP A 294 -7.80 0.53 -20.66
C TRP A 294 -8.77 -0.41 -21.42
N ARG A 295 -9.48 0.10 -22.42
CA ARG A 295 -10.31 -0.64 -23.36
C ARG A 295 -10.39 0.12 -24.70
N ALA A 296 -10.72 -0.58 -25.80
CA ALA A 296 -11.10 0.07 -27.04
C ALA A 296 -12.51 0.70 -26.94
N ALA A 297 -12.86 1.55 -27.89
CA ALA A 297 -14.10 2.33 -27.83
C ALA A 297 -15.36 1.46 -27.86
N ASP A 298 -15.31 0.34 -28.54
CA ASP A 298 -16.39 -0.64 -28.75
C ASP A 298 -16.38 -1.82 -27.77
N GLU A 299 -15.33 -1.94 -26.95
CA GLU A 299 -15.23 -3.01 -25.95
C GLU A 299 -15.96 -2.67 -24.65
N LEU A 300 -16.49 -3.68 -23.99
CA LEU A 300 -17.16 -3.60 -22.67
C LEU A 300 -18.28 -2.56 -22.58
N THR A 301 -18.87 -2.16 -23.71
CA THR A 301 -19.95 -1.14 -23.75
C THR A 301 -21.27 -1.63 -23.15
N SER A 302 -21.51 -2.95 -23.19
CA SER A 302 -22.71 -3.60 -22.63
C SER A 302 -22.38 -4.50 -21.44
N ASP A 303 -21.32 -4.18 -20.71
CA ASP A 303 -20.90 -4.95 -19.54
C ASP A 303 -21.86 -4.69 -18.36
N SER A 304 -22.34 -5.76 -17.72
CA SER A 304 -23.32 -5.68 -16.63
C SER A 304 -22.82 -4.90 -15.39
N ARG A 305 -21.52 -4.67 -15.28
CA ARG A 305 -20.95 -3.85 -14.21
C ARG A 305 -21.38 -2.38 -14.28
N TRP A 306 -21.74 -1.92 -15.48
CA TRP A 306 -22.23 -0.56 -15.72
C TRP A 306 -23.74 -0.46 -15.81
N ASP A 307 -24.49 -1.55 -15.60
CA ASP A 307 -25.95 -1.52 -15.70
C ASP A 307 -26.56 -0.40 -14.85
N GLY A 308 -27.32 0.45 -15.51
CA GLY A 308 -27.92 1.62 -14.89
C GLY A 308 -27.01 2.83 -14.72
N TYR A 309 -25.78 2.82 -15.24
CA TYR A 309 -24.83 3.92 -15.28
C TYR A 309 -24.35 4.17 -16.72
N GLU A 310 -23.65 5.28 -16.93
CA GLU A 310 -22.93 5.46 -18.19
C GLU A 310 -21.71 4.54 -18.24
N THR A 311 -21.35 4.11 -19.45
CA THR A 311 -20.13 3.33 -19.68
C THR A 311 -18.89 4.19 -19.33
N PRO A 312 -17.98 3.73 -18.45
CA PRO A 312 -16.78 4.49 -18.11
C PRO A 312 -15.93 4.81 -19.33
N PRO A 313 -15.36 6.03 -19.43
CA PRO A 313 -14.62 6.48 -20.62
C PRO A 313 -13.34 5.68 -20.85
N THR A 314 -12.91 5.54 -22.11
CA THR A 314 -11.65 4.86 -22.48
C THR A 314 -10.41 5.58 -21.98
N GLY A 315 -10.48 6.91 -21.88
CA GLY A 315 -9.34 7.75 -21.50
C GLY A 315 -8.98 7.73 -20.02
N ASN A 316 -9.82 7.12 -19.15
CA ASN A 316 -9.56 7.04 -17.71
C ASN A 316 -10.36 5.89 -17.08
N ALA A 317 -9.68 4.95 -16.43
CA ALA A 317 -10.29 3.79 -15.80
C ALA A 317 -10.79 4.04 -14.36
N ASN A 318 -10.60 5.21 -13.77
CA ASN A 318 -10.93 5.44 -12.35
C ASN A 318 -12.37 5.01 -12.04
N TYR A 319 -13.34 5.43 -12.86
CA TYR A 319 -14.73 5.06 -12.64
C TYR A 319 -15.06 3.61 -13.06
N ALA A 320 -14.30 3.00 -13.95
CA ALA A 320 -14.42 1.57 -14.25
C ALA A 320 -14.02 0.74 -13.02
N TRP A 321 -12.96 1.10 -12.33
CA TRP A 321 -12.56 0.49 -11.06
C TRP A 321 -13.63 0.66 -9.99
N ILE A 322 -14.18 1.87 -9.82
CA ILE A 322 -15.27 2.12 -8.87
C ILE A 322 -16.46 1.21 -9.17
N MET A 323 -16.91 1.17 -10.44
CA MET A 323 -18.05 0.38 -10.85
C MET A 323 -17.83 -1.13 -10.69
N HIS A 324 -16.62 -1.60 -11.02
CA HIS A 324 -16.25 -2.99 -10.78
C HIS A 324 -16.37 -3.33 -9.29
N MET A 325 -15.81 -2.51 -8.40
CA MET A 325 -15.91 -2.72 -6.96
C MET A 325 -17.35 -2.68 -6.46
N VAL A 326 -18.17 -1.72 -6.91
CA VAL A 326 -19.61 -1.64 -6.58
C VAL A 326 -20.34 -2.92 -6.99
N SER A 327 -20.03 -3.49 -8.17
CA SER A 327 -20.64 -4.73 -8.65
C SER A 327 -20.27 -5.95 -7.79
N LYS A 328 -19.10 -5.92 -7.14
CA LYS A 328 -18.57 -7.01 -6.29
C LYS A 328 -18.98 -6.92 -4.84
N LEU A 329 -19.53 -5.80 -4.37
CA LEU A 329 -19.98 -5.69 -2.98
C LEU A 329 -21.19 -6.57 -2.70
N SER A 330 -21.19 -7.23 -1.53
CA SER A 330 -22.36 -7.88 -0.94
C SER A 330 -23.42 -6.84 -0.51
N ALA A 331 -24.61 -7.28 -0.14
CA ALA A 331 -25.71 -6.39 0.21
C ALA A 331 -25.39 -5.43 1.39
N ASN A 332 -24.47 -5.81 2.27
CA ASN A 332 -24.00 -4.99 3.39
C ASN A 332 -22.49 -4.71 3.27
N GLY A 333 -21.93 -4.92 2.09
CA GLY A 333 -20.50 -4.77 1.84
C GLY A 333 -20.06 -3.31 1.86
N VAL A 334 -18.81 -3.10 2.26
CA VAL A 334 -18.14 -1.81 2.28
C VAL A 334 -16.85 -1.87 1.48
N ALA A 335 -16.51 -0.78 0.80
CA ALA A 335 -15.25 -0.64 0.10
C ALA A 335 -14.48 0.59 0.60
N GLY A 336 -13.17 0.45 0.80
CA GLY A 336 -12.23 1.55 1.03
C GLY A 336 -11.11 1.46 0.02
N PHE A 337 -10.89 2.49 -0.79
CA PHE A 337 -9.88 2.46 -1.84
C PHE A 337 -9.29 3.83 -2.16
N VAL A 338 -8.11 3.79 -2.77
CA VAL A 338 -7.32 4.99 -3.08
C VAL A 338 -7.55 5.40 -4.53
N LEU A 339 -7.72 6.69 -4.78
CA LEU A 339 -7.70 7.27 -6.12
C LEU A 339 -6.98 8.63 -6.12
N ALA A 340 -6.59 9.09 -7.30
CA ALA A 340 -6.11 10.45 -7.49
C ALA A 340 -7.23 11.48 -7.20
N ASN A 341 -6.88 12.64 -6.64
CA ASN A 341 -7.84 13.68 -6.26
C ASN A 341 -8.78 14.12 -7.39
N GLY A 342 -8.34 14.05 -8.65
CA GLY A 342 -9.17 14.35 -9.81
C GLY A 342 -10.47 13.53 -9.87
N SER A 343 -10.48 12.32 -9.32
CA SER A 343 -11.67 11.46 -9.28
C SER A 343 -12.84 12.09 -8.52
N MET A 344 -12.58 12.97 -7.56
CA MET A 344 -13.62 13.62 -6.74
C MET A 344 -14.38 14.73 -7.49
N SER A 345 -13.82 15.29 -8.57
CA SER A 345 -14.35 16.51 -9.19
C SER A 345 -14.40 16.49 -10.72
N THR A 346 -13.82 15.48 -11.37
CA THR A 346 -13.77 15.41 -12.83
C THR A 346 -15.17 15.41 -13.45
N ASN A 347 -15.33 16.14 -14.55
CA ASN A 347 -16.53 16.11 -15.38
C ASN A 347 -16.20 15.66 -16.82
N THR A 348 -15.01 15.08 -17.04
CA THR A 348 -14.59 14.59 -18.34
C THR A 348 -15.50 13.44 -18.76
N THR A 349 -16.03 13.51 -19.95
CA THR A 349 -16.78 12.49 -20.72
C THR A 349 -17.47 11.40 -19.86
N GLY A 350 -18.64 11.72 -19.27
CA GLY A 350 -19.47 10.74 -18.54
C GLY A 350 -19.07 10.49 -17.08
N GLU A 351 -17.87 10.82 -16.65
CA GLU A 351 -17.42 10.56 -15.26
C GLU A 351 -18.26 11.31 -14.22
N GLY A 352 -18.63 12.57 -14.53
CA GLY A 352 -19.52 13.37 -13.68
C GLY A 352 -20.89 12.74 -13.49
N ALA A 353 -21.48 12.18 -14.54
CA ALA A 353 -22.78 11.50 -14.48
C ALA A 353 -22.72 10.20 -13.67
N ILE A 354 -21.65 9.43 -13.81
CA ILE A 354 -21.43 8.22 -12.97
C ILE A 354 -21.31 8.64 -11.50
N ARG A 355 -20.52 9.68 -11.18
CA ARG A 355 -20.34 10.21 -9.83
C ARG A 355 -21.68 10.66 -9.23
N GLN A 356 -22.43 11.45 -9.96
CA GLN A 356 -23.77 11.89 -9.56
C GLN A 356 -24.64 10.69 -9.18
N LYS A 357 -24.69 9.67 -10.03
CA LYS A 357 -25.52 8.50 -9.82
C LYS A 357 -25.06 7.63 -8.64
N LEU A 358 -23.74 7.55 -8.38
CA LEU A 358 -23.22 6.89 -7.17
C LEU A 358 -23.70 7.59 -5.90
N VAL A 359 -23.75 8.92 -5.89
CA VAL A 359 -24.25 9.71 -4.77
C VAL A 359 -25.77 9.58 -4.64
N GLU A 360 -26.52 9.69 -5.73
CA GLU A 360 -27.98 9.55 -5.74
C GLU A 360 -28.46 8.14 -5.34
N ASN A 361 -27.66 7.12 -5.65
CA ASN A 361 -27.87 5.74 -5.20
C ASN A 361 -27.38 5.51 -3.76
N ASP A 362 -27.00 6.56 -3.05
CA ASP A 362 -26.57 6.56 -1.66
C ASP A 362 -25.40 5.60 -1.34
N LEU A 363 -24.48 5.43 -2.30
CA LEU A 363 -23.34 4.51 -2.16
C LEU A 363 -22.13 5.15 -1.50
N VAL A 364 -21.96 6.48 -1.63
CA VAL A 364 -20.78 7.18 -1.09
C VAL A 364 -20.96 7.43 0.40
N ASP A 365 -20.20 6.73 1.25
CA ASP A 365 -20.32 6.81 2.71
C ASP A 365 -19.37 7.86 3.31
N CYS A 366 -18.09 7.85 2.90
CA CYS A 366 -17.10 8.83 3.35
C CYS A 366 -16.09 9.16 2.25
N MET A 367 -15.63 10.43 2.24
CA MET A 367 -14.58 10.93 1.35
C MET A 367 -13.47 11.58 2.16
N ILE A 368 -12.22 11.16 1.95
CA ILE A 368 -11.06 11.73 2.66
C ILE A 368 -10.07 12.30 1.65
N ALA A 369 -9.69 13.57 1.81
CA ALA A 369 -8.56 14.14 1.11
C ALA A 369 -7.29 13.96 1.94
N LEU A 370 -6.30 13.25 1.40
CA LEU A 370 -5.03 12.98 2.07
C LEU A 370 -3.93 13.98 1.64
N PRO A 371 -2.89 14.18 2.45
CA PRO A 371 -1.75 14.99 2.07
C PRO A 371 -1.00 14.41 0.87
N GLY A 372 -0.25 15.26 0.17
CA GLY A 372 0.75 14.80 -0.79
C GLY A 372 1.94 14.12 -0.12
N GLN A 373 2.84 13.55 -0.93
CA GLN A 373 4.10 12.95 -0.49
C GLN A 373 3.97 11.68 0.39
N LEU A 374 2.80 11.06 0.47
CA LEU A 374 2.63 9.78 1.15
C LEU A 374 3.21 8.62 0.33
N PHE A 375 3.08 8.66 -0.99
CA PHE A 375 3.60 7.62 -1.88
C PHE A 375 5.08 7.81 -2.20
N TYR A 376 5.84 6.70 -2.25
CA TYR A 376 7.27 6.73 -2.59
C TYR A 376 7.54 7.17 -4.04
N THR A 377 6.63 6.85 -4.95
CA THR A 377 6.79 7.04 -6.41
C THR A 377 6.17 8.32 -6.94
N THR A 378 5.30 8.96 -6.18
CA THR A 378 4.60 10.18 -6.59
C THR A 378 4.37 11.12 -5.42
N GLN A 379 4.48 12.42 -5.69
CA GLN A 379 4.14 13.47 -4.72
C GLN A 379 2.68 13.92 -4.84
N ILE A 380 1.91 13.30 -5.74
CA ILE A 380 0.52 13.67 -6.02
C ILE A 380 -0.32 13.37 -4.78
N PRO A 381 -1.13 14.33 -4.31
CA PRO A 381 -2.10 14.05 -3.25
C PRO A 381 -3.18 13.10 -3.75
N VAL A 382 -3.61 12.20 -2.89
CA VAL A 382 -4.62 11.18 -3.16
C VAL A 382 -5.83 11.37 -2.28
N CYS A 383 -6.92 10.72 -2.64
CA CYS A 383 -8.14 10.65 -1.82
C CYS A 383 -8.50 9.19 -1.53
N LEU A 384 -9.20 9.00 -0.42
CA LEU A 384 -9.84 7.74 -0.11
C LEU A 384 -11.34 7.87 -0.36
N TRP A 385 -11.85 6.90 -1.07
CA TRP A 385 -13.28 6.66 -1.27
C TRP A 385 -13.74 5.55 -0.35
N PHE A 386 -14.80 5.79 0.41
CA PHE A 386 -15.49 4.75 1.16
C PHE A 386 -16.91 4.63 0.62
N LEU A 387 -17.22 3.42 0.13
CA LEU A 387 -18.56 3.08 -0.39
C LEU A 387 -19.21 2.08 0.54
N SER A 388 -20.53 2.19 0.73
CA SER A 388 -21.33 1.24 1.49
C SER A 388 -22.59 0.89 0.72
N LYS A 389 -22.90 -0.41 0.60
CA LYS A 389 -24.16 -0.89 -0.01
C LYS A 389 -25.37 -0.67 0.90
N SER A 390 -25.15 -0.47 2.19
CA SER A 390 -26.23 -0.21 3.14
C SER A 390 -25.78 0.79 4.19
N LYS A 391 -26.49 1.90 4.28
CA LYS A 391 -26.32 2.93 5.30
C LYS A 391 -27.41 2.87 6.40
N LYS A 392 -28.28 1.86 6.34
CA LYS A 392 -29.33 1.64 7.32
C LYS A 392 -28.76 1.36 8.71
N ALA A 393 -29.53 1.66 9.73
CA ALA A 393 -29.18 1.32 11.10
C ALA A 393 -28.88 -0.17 11.25
N ASN A 394 -27.79 -0.49 11.94
CA ASN A 394 -27.39 -1.87 12.23
C ASN A 394 -27.04 -1.99 13.73
N LYS A 395 -27.98 -2.50 14.51
CA LYS A 395 -27.84 -2.64 15.96
C LYS A 395 -26.70 -3.58 16.37
N GLN A 396 -26.39 -4.62 15.56
CA GLN A 396 -25.31 -5.57 15.87
C GLN A 396 -23.92 -4.92 15.75
N ARG A 397 -23.80 -3.93 14.86
CA ARG A 397 -22.57 -3.16 14.66
C ARG A 397 -22.58 -1.83 15.40
N GLY A 398 -23.66 -1.45 16.09
CA GLY A 398 -23.80 -0.16 16.74
C GLY A 398 -23.86 1.02 15.75
N TYR A 399 -24.44 0.81 14.55
CA TYR A 399 -24.51 1.84 13.53
C TYR A 399 -25.89 2.50 13.49
N ARG A 400 -25.90 3.84 13.41
CA ARG A 400 -27.11 4.63 13.16
C ARG A 400 -27.56 4.53 11.69
N ASN A 401 -28.76 5.01 11.41
CA ASN A 401 -29.17 5.28 10.03
C ASN A 401 -28.41 6.51 9.49
N ARG A 402 -27.77 6.35 8.31
CA ARG A 402 -26.99 7.38 7.61
C ARG A 402 -27.46 7.56 6.15
N GLU A 403 -28.67 7.06 5.82
CA GLU A 403 -29.22 7.20 4.47
C GLU A 403 -29.31 8.68 4.09
N GLY A 404 -28.80 9.02 2.90
CA GLY A 404 -28.76 10.40 2.38
C GLY A 404 -27.66 11.28 2.94
N GLU A 405 -26.73 10.75 3.73
CA GLU A 405 -25.60 11.50 4.29
C GLU A 405 -24.26 10.98 3.77
N THR A 406 -23.26 11.84 3.66
CA THR A 406 -21.87 11.50 3.34
C THR A 406 -20.94 12.30 4.26
N LEU A 407 -19.97 11.60 4.87
CA LEU A 407 -18.94 12.25 5.67
C LEU A 407 -17.80 12.74 4.77
N PHE A 408 -17.37 13.98 4.96
CA PHE A 408 -16.19 14.56 4.33
C PHE A 408 -15.13 14.83 5.38
N ILE A 409 -13.89 14.37 5.14
CA ILE A 409 -12.73 14.60 6.00
C ILE A 409 -11.61 15.24 5.18
N ASP A 410 -11.12 16.39 5.59
CA ASP A 410 -9.96 17.06 5.00
C ASP A 410 -8.71 16.80 5.84
N ALA A 411 -8.02 15.74 5.53
CA ALA A 411 -6.80 15.32 6.23
C ALA A 411 -5.51 15.85 5.56
N ARG A 412 -5.59 16.82 4.63
CA ARG A 412 -4.43 17.33 3.87
C ARG A 412 -3.33 17.93 4.74
N GLN A 413 -3.68 18.41 5.92
CA GLN A 413 -2.72 18.99 6.88
C GLN A 413 -2.17 17.96 7.89
N ILE A 414 -2.74 16.75 7.94
CA ILE A 414 -2.36 15.68 8.87
C ILE A 414 -1.08 14.99 8.38
N GLY A 415 -0.34 14.36 9.31
CA GLY A 415 0.90 13.64 9.06
C GLY A 415 2.15 14.51 9.13
N SER A 416 3.29 13.86 9.31
CA SER A 416 4.59 14.47 9.52
C SER A 416 5.61 14.05 8.44
N MET A 417 6.62 14.89 8.19
CA MET A 417 7.70 14.57 7.26
C MET A 417 8.70 13.64 7.92
N ILE A 418 8.86 12.43 7.38
CA ILE A 418 9.88 11.46 7.80
C ILE A 418 11.19 11.60 7.01
N SER A 419 11.12 12.29 5.86
CA SER A 419 12.29 12.64 5.05
C SER A 419 12.04 13.95 4.30
N ARG A 420 13.01 14.40 3.49
CA ARG A 420 12.86 15.61 2.67
C ARG A 420 11.71 15.55 1.66
N THR A 421 11.29 14.34 1.27
CA THR A 421 10.33 14.10 0.18
C THR A 421 9.18 13.20 0.57
N GLN A 422 9.19 12.65 1.80
CA GLN A 422 8.24 11.66 2.26
C GLN A 422 7.51 12.11 3.52
N LYS A 423 6.19 12.05 3.48
CA LYS A 423 5.28 12.21 4.61
C LYS A 423 4.74 10.86 5.06
N GLU A 424 4.41 10.73 6.32
CA GLU A 424 3.77 9.55 6.89
C GLU A 424 2.67 9.97 7.86
N LEU A 425 1.62 9.16 7.97
CA LEU A 425 0.61 9.27 9.01
C LEU A 425 1.05 8.42 10.20
N SER A 426 1.09 9.01 11.39
CA SER A 426 1.35 8.29 12.63
C SER A 426 0.15 7.42 13.03
N GLU A 427 0.33 6.57 14.04
CA GLU A 427 -0.78 5.78 14.59
C GLU A 427 -1.87 6.68 15.20
N GLU A 428 -1.48 7.80 15.82
CA GLU A 428 -2.41 8.81 16.34
C GLU A 428 -3.17 9.51 15.22
N ASP A 429 -2.51 9.83 14.10
CA ASP A 429 -3.18 10.42 12.92
C ASP A 429 -4.22 9.45 12.36
N ILE A 430 -3.86 8.17 12.24
CA ILE A 430 -4.76 7.13 11.75
C ILE A 430 -5.96 6.96 12.69
N ALA A 431 -5.71 6.87 14.00
CA ALA A 431 -6.76 6.75 15.01
C ALA A 431 -7.70 7.95 14.97
N HIS A 432 -7.16 9.18 14.90
CA HIS A 432 -7.97 10.40 14.82
C HIS A 432 -8.94 10.39 13.63
N ILE A 433 -8.45 10.02 12.44
CA ILE A 433 -9.28 9.95 11.23
C ILE A 433 -10.32 8.80 11.35
N ALA A 434 -9.89 7.63 11.79
CA ALA A 434 -10.76 6.46 11.93
C ALA A 434 -11.84 6.70 13.01
N ASP A 435 -11.49 7.25 14.16
CA ASP A 435 -12.43 7.57 15.25
C ASP A 435 -13.48 8.58 14.80
N THR A 436 -13.09 9.58 14.00
CA THR A 436 -14.05 10.53 13.40
C THR A 436 -15.13 9.80 12.60
N TYR A 437 -14.74 8.86 11.75
CA TYR A 437 -15.67 8.07 10.96
C TYR A 437 -16.51 7.12 11.82
N HIS A 438 -15.89 6.44 12.80
CA HIS A 438 -16.59 5.53 13.71
C HIS A 438 -17.61 6.26 14.59
N ASN A 439 -17.23 7.41 15.12
CA ASN A 439 -18.12 8.26 15.92
C ASN A 439 -19.30 8.76 15.08
N TRP A 440 -19.05 9.21 13.83
CA TRP A 440 -20.10 9.66 12.92
C TRP A 440 -21.12 8.56 12.60
N ARG A 441 -20.69 7.32 12.37
CA ARG A 441 -21.58 6.19 12.05
C ARG A 441 -22.19 5.50 13.27
N SER A 442 -21.73 5.84 14.48
CA SER A 442 -22.17 5.23 15.73
C SER A 442 -23.65 5.55 16.04
N ASP A 443 -24.37 4.58 16.60
CA ASP A 443 -25.73 4.78 17.14
C ASP A 443 -25.76 5.68 18.39
N LYS A 444 -24.57 5.99 18.98
CA LYS A 444 -24.40 6.98 20.05
C LYS A 444 -24.40 8.41 19.51
N PHE A 445 -24.13 8.63 18.23
CA PHE A 445 -24.23 9.94 17.60
C PHE A 445 -25.70 10.32 17.39
N LYS A 446 -26.11 11.46 17.93
CA LYS A 446 -27.43 12.03 17.80
C LYS A 446 -27.30 13.38 17.10
N PRO A 447 -27.68 13.50 15.82
CA PRO A 447 -27.55 14.75 15.05
C PRO A 447 -28.28 15.95 15.65
N GLU A 448 -29.32 15.69 16.46
CA GLU A 448 -30.14 16.74 17.09
C GLU A 448 -29.65 17.12 18.51
N ALA A 449 -28.63 16.41 19.05
CA ALA A 449 -28.08 16.71 20.37
C ALA A 449 -27.14 17.92 20.34
N GLU A 450 -27.00 18.62 21.48
CA GLU A 450 -25.96 19.63 21.62
C GLU A 450 -24.57 19.00 21.43
N ALA A 451 -23.62 19.74 20.85
CA ALA A 451 -22.27 19.25 20.53
C ALA A 451 -21.53 18.68 21.76
N SER A 452 -21.82 19.19 22.96
CA SER A 452 -21.24 18.69 24.22
C SER A 452 -21.66 17.28 24.62
N ASP A 453 -22.80 16.79 24.09
CA ASP A 453 -23.41 15.51 24.45
C ASP A 453 -23.34 14.47 23.33
N SER A 454 -22.72 14.83 22.20
CA SER A 454 -22.57 13.97 21.03
C SER A 454 -21.17 13.41 20.92
N VAL A 455 -21.06 12.16 20.50
CA VAL A 455 -19.75 11.51 20.20
C VAL A 455 -19.11 12.03 18.91
N TYR A 456 -19.89 12.71 18.05
CA TYR A 456 -19.44 13.33 16.81
C TYR A 456 -20.04 14.73 16.67
N SER A 457 -19.24 15.64 16.15
CA SER A 457 -19.68 16.97 15.70
C SER A 457 -18.89 17.37 14.45
N ASP A 458 -19.51 18.16 13.58
CA ASP A 458 -18.80 18.79 12.46
C ASP A 458 -17.70 19.70 13.00
N GLU A 459 -16.51 19.62 12.41
CA GLU A 459 -15.34 20.44 12.78
C GLU A 459 -14.90 21.28 11.59
N PRO A 460 -15.05 22.63 11.65
CA PRO A 460 -14.64 23.51 10.57
C PRO A 460 -13.17 23.34 10.18
N GLY A 461 -12.92 23.14 8.89
CA GLY A 461 -11.59 22.89 8.34
C GLY A 461 -11.13 21.45 8.39
N TYR A 462 -11.84 20.56 9.08
CA TYR A 462 -11.45 19.14 9.21
C TYR A 462 -12.54 18.16 8.74
N CYS A 463 -13.72 18.15 9.35
CA CYS A 463 -14.75 17.18 8.95
C CYS A 463 -16.16 17.79 8.93
N LYS A 464 -17.01 17.21 8.06
CA LYS A 464 -18.43 17.58 7.98
C LYS A 464 -19.27 16.44 7.44
N SER A 465 -20.43 16.19 8.09
CA SER A 465 -21.51 15.36 7.55
C SER A 465 -22.38 16.24 6.63
N ALA A 466 -22.43 15.88 5.35
CA ALA A 466 -23.25 16.61 4.38
C ALA A 466 -24.42 15.77 3.87
N THR A 467 -25.56 16.41 3.70
CA THR A 467 -26.76 15.79 3.13
C THR A 467 -26.66 15.69 1.60
N LEU A 468 -27.47 14.80 1.00
CA LEU A 468 -27.58 14.68 -0.46
C LEU A 468 -27.93 16.02 -1.11
N GLU A 469 -28.75 16.87 -0.45
CA GLU A 469 -29.11 18.17 -0.98
C GLU A 469 -27.93 19.15 -1.00
N GLU A 470 -27.10 19.12 0.02
CA GLU A 470 -25.87 19.92 0.05
C GLU A 470 -24.91 19.46 -1.06
N ILE A 471 -24.75 18.15 -1.25
CA ILE A 471 -23.88 17.59 -2.31
C ILE A 471 -24.42 17.99 -3.69
N ARG A 472 -25.74 17.98 -3.90
CA ARG A 472 -26.38 18.42 -5.13
C ARG A 472 -26.11 19.92 -5.41
N LYS A 473 -26.14 20.79 -4.40
CA LYS A 473 -25.80 22.22 -4.54
C LYS A 473 -24.36 22.45 -4.99
N HIS A 474 -23.48 21.48 -4.75
CA HIS A 474 -22.07 21.49 -5.19
C HIS A 474 -21.83 20.70 -6.46
N ASP A 475 -22.84 20.47 -7.30
CA ASP A 475 -22.75 19.74 -8.58
C ASP A 475 -22.15 18.34 -8.41
N PHE A 476 -22.46 17.67 -7.31
CA PHE A 476 -21.95 16.34 -6.93
C PHE A 476 -20.42 16.25 -6.91
N VAL A 477 -19.72 17.35 -6.74
CA VAL A 477 -18.28 17.37 -6.47
C VAL A 477 -18.02 16.89 -5.06
N LEU A 478 -17.14 15.90 -4.88
CA LEU A 478 -16.91 15.23 -3.60
C LEU A 478 -15.60 15.64 -2.91
N THR A 479 -15.06 16.82 -3.25
CA THR A 479 -13.83 17.35 -2.64
C THR A 479 -14.10 17.83 -1.23
N PRO A 480 -13.52 17.23 -0.15
CA PRO A 480 -13.83 17.55 1.23
C PRO A 480 -13.72 19.03 1.58
N GLY A 481 -12.70 19.72 1.09
CA GLY A 481 -12.52 21.16 1.35
C GLY A 481 -13.66 22.08 0.90
N ARG A 482 -14.61 21.59 0.09
CA ARG A 482 -15.83 22.35 -0.27
C ARG A 482 -16.89 22.32 0.83
N TYR A 483 -16.83 21.30 1.70
CA TYR A 483 -17.85 21.02 2.72
C TYR A 483 -17.39 21.45 4.12
N VAL A 484 -16.14 21.17 4.48
CA VAL A 484 -15.64 21.41 5.85
C VAL A 484 -15.45 22.90 6.21
N GLY A 485 -15.48 23.81 5.22
CA GLY A 485 -15.26 25.23 5.45
C GLY A 485 -13.80 25.57 5.77
N ALA A 486 -13.57 26.76 6.25
CA ALA A 486 -12.26 27.19 6.73
C ALA A 486 -12.13 26.89 8.23
N ALA A 487 -10.97 26.41 8.67
CA ALA A 487 -10.65 26.37 10.09
C ALA A 487 -10.79 27.77 10.68
N ALA A 488 -11.30 27.87 11.90
CA ALA A 488 -11.30 29.12 12.62
C ALA A 488 -9.86 29.63 12.71
N LEU A 489 -9.58 30.77 12.10
CA LEU A 489 -8.31 31.43 12.31
C LEU A 489 -8.25 31.80 13.78
N GLU A 490 -7.27 31.30 14.52
CA GLU A 490 -6.95 31.85 15.83
C GLU A 490 -6.73 33.37 15.63
N ASP A 491 -7.54 34.15 16.27
CA ASP A 491 -7.35 35.60 16.28
C ASP A 491 -6.07 35.89 17.08
N ASP A 492 -5.00 36.17 16.37
CA ASP A 492 -3.68 36.50 16.95
C ASP A 492 -3.72 37.88 17.67
N GLY A 493 -4.90 38.52 17.75
CA GLY A 493 -5.11 39.81 18.40
C GLY A 493 -4.42 40.99 17.70
N ILE A 494 -3.81 40.75 16.52
CA ILE A 494 -3.14 41.81 15.75
C ILE A 494 -4.15 42.40 14.76
N PRO A 495 -4.46 43.70 14.84
CA PRO A 495 -5.35 44.33 13.88
C PRO A 495 -4.89 44.12 12.43
N PHE A 496 -5.83 43.81 11.53
CA PHE A 496 -5.56 43.55 10.12
C PHE A 496 -4.68 44.62 9.46
N GLU A 497 -4.89 45.91 9.77
CA GLU A 497 -4.10 47.00 9.22
C GLU A 497 -2.62 46.92 9.64
N THR A 498 -2.35 46.54 10.88
CA THR A 498 -0.98 46.35 11.40
C THR A 498 -0.30 45.18 10.70
N LYS A 499 -0.99 44.06 10.58
CA LYS A 499 -0.48 42.85 9.90
C LYS A 499 -0.24 43.12 8.41
N MET A 500 -1.15 43.83 7.74
CA MET A 500 -0.98 44.22 6.34
C MET A 500 0.21 45.16 6.15
N ALA A 501 0.42 46.09 7.05
CA ALA A 501 1.56 47.02 6.99
C ALA A 501 2.90 46.27 7.13
N GLU A 502 2.99 45.31 8.08
CA GLU A 502 4.18 44.49 8.28
C GLU A 502 4.44 43.54 7.10
N MET A 503 3.40 42.84 6.60
CA MET A 503 3.50 41.97 5.45
C MET A 503 3.90 42.72 4.18
N THR A 504 3.34 43.91 3.95
CA THR A 504 3.67 44.77 2.82
C THR A 504 5.12 45.25 2.90
N LYS A 505 5.58 45.64 4.10
CA LYS A 505 6.98 45.99 4.31
C LYS A 505 7.93 44.85 4.02
N THR A 506 7.60 43.62 4.49
CA THR A 506 8.39 42.39 4.24
C THR A 506 8.39 42.06 2.76
N LEU A 507 7.26 42.17 2.08
CA LEU A 507 7.15 41.95 0.65
C LEU A 507 8.07 42.89 -0.15
N TYR A 508 8.03 44.21 0.15
CA TYR A 508 8.91 45.18 -0.52
C TYR A 508 10.39 44.89 -0.26
N GLN A 509 10.78 44.45 0.94
CA GLN A 509 12.15 44.05 1.24
C GLN A 509 12.57 42.82 0.40
N GLN A 510 11.71 41.82 0.30
CA GLN A 510 11.98 40.62 -0.51
C GLN A 510 12.05 40.95 -2.00
N MET A 511 11.22 41.87 -2.49
CA MET A 511 11.29 42.32 -3.90
C MET A 511 12.62 43.06 -4.18
N GLU A 512 13.08 43.91 -3.25
CA GLU A 512 14.37 44.59 -3.38
C GLU A 512 15.57 43.62 -3.35
N GLU A 513 15.51 42.60 -2.47
CA GLU A 513 16.51 41.55 -2.40
C GLU A 513 16.53 40.68 -3.66
N SER A 514 15.34 40.34 -4.19
CA SER A 514 15.21 39.63 -5.47
C SER A 514 15.83 40.41 -6.61
N ALA A 515 15.57 41.72 -6.70
CA ALA A 515 16.19 42.56 -7.73
C ALA A 515 17.71 42.59 -7.64
N LYS A 516 18.26 42.65 -6.42
CA LYS A 516 19.74 42.56 -6.19
C LYS A 516 20.31 41.20 -6.62
N LEU A 517 19.60 40.12 -6.33
CA LEU A 517 19.97 38.75 -6.75
C LEU A 517 19.92 38.59 -8.26
N ASP A 518 18.92 39.14 -8.93
CA ASP A 518 18.81 39.14 -10.40
C ASP A 518 19.98 39.85 -11.04
N GLU A 519 20.46 40.96 -10.46
CA GLU A 519 21.62 41.71 -10.94
C GLU A 519 22.94 40.92 -10.77
N VAL A 520 23.07 40.21 -9.63
CA VAL A 520 24.23 39.31 -9.38
C VAL A 520 24.22 38.12 -10.33
N ILE A 521 23.04 37.51 -10.58
CA ILE A 521 22.90 36.39 -11.54
C ILE A 521 23.27 36.86 -12.94
N ARG A 522 22.78 38.02 -13.39
CA ARG A 522 23.06 38.58 -14.69
C ARG A 522 24.57 38.83 -14.86
N LYS A 523 25.22 39.43 -13.87
CA LYS A 523 26.65 39.69 -13.86
C LYS A 523 27.48 38.40 -13.87
N ASN A 524 27.06 37.37 -13.17
CA ASN A 524 27.72 36.07 -13.18
C ASN A 524 27.59 35.36 -14.54
N LEU A 525 26.41 35.47 -15.18
CA LEU A 525 26.18 34.93 -16.54
C LEU A 525 27.02 35.68 -17.58
N GLU A 526 27.20 37.01 -17.47
CA GLU A 526 28.07 37.80 -18.33
C GLU A 526 29.55 37.35 -18.19
N VAL A 527 30.01 37.12 -16.96
CA VAL A 527 31.38 36.63 -16.69
C VAL A 527 31.60 35.22 -17.29
N LEU A 528 30.57 34.41 -17.33
CA LEU A 528 30.60 33.06 -17.91
C LEU A 528 30.38 33.04 -19.44
N GLY A 529 30.15 34.21 -20.07
CA GLY A 529 29.96 34.35 -21.52
C GLY A 529 28.54 33.98 -22.00
N TYR A 530 27.56 33.91 -21.11
CA TYR A 530 26.14 33.59 -21.43
C TYR A 530 25.19 34.78 -21.28
N GLY A 531 25.70 35.98 -21.03
CA GLY A 531 24.91 37.20 -20.94
C GLY A 531 24.72 37.83 -22.33
N GLN A 532 23.55 37.79 -22.93
CA GLN A 532 23.07 38.71 -23.96
C GLN A 532 21.99 39.58 -23.39
#